data_1e601e0241dc8699b47aa35420f90b40
#
_entry.id   1e601e0241dc8699b47aa35420f90b40
#
_cell.length_a   1.000
_cell.length_b   1.000
_cell.length_c   1.000
_cell.angle_alpha   90.00
_cell.angle_beta   90.00
_cell.angle_gamma   90.00
#
_symmetry.space_group_name_H-M   'P 1'
#
loop_
_entity.id
_entity.type
_entity.pdbx_description
1 polymer ?
#
loop_
_entity_poly.entity_id
_entity_poly.type
_entity_poly.pdbx_seq_one_letter_code
_entity_poly.pdbx_strand_id
1 'polypeptide(L)'
;MELIIRNTTNQPIYDQIYSQIKAQIIAGKLSPGEALPSIRALAKDLRISVITTKRAYDELEADGFLFTVAGKGCFVAEKNLDLIREQKLKELEDHLDAAVELAAQCGVSPAELHEMLRILLKEEEPHV
;
A
#
# COMPACT_ATOMS: atom_id res chain seq x y z
N MET A 1 15.27 1.97 3.70
CA MET A 1 14.16 1.54 2.85
C MET A 1 14.58 0.28 2.10
N GLU A 2 13.84 -0.78 2.28
CA GLU A 2 14.09 -2.03 1.58
C GLU A 2 12.95 -2.33 0.63
N LEU A 3 13.28 -2.63 -0.62
CA LEU A 3 12.32 -3.00 -1.65
C LEU A 3 12.70 -4.36 -2.23
N ILE A 4 11.70 -5.20 -2.45
CA ILE A 4 11.88 -6.52 -3.05
C ILE A 4 11.15 -6.53 -4.39
N ILE A 5 11.91 -6.69 -5.47
CA ILE A 5 11.35 -6.74 -6.82
C ILE A 5 11.28 -8.20 -7.27
N ARG A 6 10.11 -8.61 -7.74
CA ARG A 6 9.86 -9.97 -8.19
C ARG A 6 9.48 -9.97 -9.67
N ASN A 7 10.20 -10.78 -10.46
CA ASN A 7 9.90 -10.95 -11.89
C ASN A 7 8.88 -12.07 -12.13
N THR A 8 8.50 -12.79 -11.09
CA THR A 8 7.61 -13.96 -11.18
C THR A 8 6.14 -13.63 -11.04
N THR A 9 5.80 -12.37 -10.77
CA THR A 9 4.42 -11.90 -10.67
C THR A 9 4.03 -11.12 -11.91
N ASN A 10 2.71 -10.98 -12.16
CA ASN A 10 2.20 -10.17 -13.25
C ASN A 10 2.19 -8.67 -12.92
N GLN A 11 2.55 -8.30 -11.69
CA GLN A 11 2.57 -6.90 -11.28
C GLN A 11 3.77 -6.18 -11.92
N PRO A 12 3.56 -5.09 -12.67
CA PRO A 12 4.66 -4.32 -13.25
C PRO A 12 5.65 -3.85 -12.19
N ILE A 13 6.92 -3.73 -12.57
CA ILE A 13 7.97 -3.34 -11.63
C ILE A 13 7.70 -1.96 -11.01
N TYR A 14 7.26 -0.97 -11.80
CA TYR A 14 6.97 0.36 -11.26
C TYR A 14 5.88 0.29 -10.18
N ASP A 15 4.89 -0.58 -10.36
CA ASP A 15 3.80 -0.74 -9.42
C ASP A 15 4.25 -1.45 -8.14
N GLN A 16 5.20 -2.38 -8.24
CA GLN A 16 5.81 -3.00 -7.06
C GLN A 16 6.56 -1.96 -6.22
N ILE A 17 7.29 -1.06 -6.87
CA ILE A 17 7.99 0.04 -6.18
C ILE A 17 6.99 0.97 -5.51
N TYR A 18 5.99 1.41 -6.27
CA TYR A 18 4.92 2.28 -5.79
C TYR A 18 4.24 1.70 -4.55
N SER A 19 3.77 0.46 -4.66
CA SER A 19 3.03 -0.20 -3.58
C SER A 19 3.86 -0.38 -2.31
N GLN A 20 5.14 -0.74 -2.46
CA GLN A 20 6.01 -0.99 -1.31
C GLN A 20 6.41 0.31 -0.60
N ILE A 21 6.72 1.36 -1.34
CA ILE A 21 7.03 2.67 -0.74
C ILE A 21 5.78 3.22 -0.05
N LYS A 22 4.64 3.18 -0.71
CA LYS A 22 3.37 3.61 -0.14
C LYS A 22 3.06 2.89 1.16
N ALA A 23 3.21 1.56 1.18
CA ALA A 23 2.97 0.75 2.37
C ALA A 23 3.89 1.14 3.52
N GLN A 24 5.16 1.40 3.25
CA GLN A 24 6.12 1.81 4.27
C GLN A 24 5.81 3.20 4.83
N ILE A 25 5.33 4.12 3.99
CA ILE A 25 4.89 5.45 4.43
C ILE A 25 3.67 5.32 5.34
N ILE A 26 2.67 4.56 4.91
CA ILE A 26 1.44 4.36 5.69
C ILE A 26 1.73 3.67 7.02
N ALA A 27 2.65 2.70 7.02
CA ALA A 27 3.03 1.99 8.24
C ALA A 27 3.93 2.80 9.18
N GLY A 28 4.37 3.97 8.75
CA GLY A 28 5.26 4.82 9.54
C GLY A 28 6.73 4.41 9.53
N LYS A 29 7.10 3.45 8.70
CA LYS A 29 8.51 3.03 8.52
C LYS A 29 9.33 4.10 7.81
N LEU A 30 8.69 4.87 6.94
CA LEU A 30 9.25 6.06 6.32
C LEU A 30 8.53 7.26 6.92
N SER A 31 9.28 8.10 7.62
CA SER A 31 8.73 9.24 8.35
C SER A 31 8.57 10.46 7.45
N PRO A 32 7.60 11.36 7.72
CA PRO A 32 7.50 12.62 6.99
C PRO A 32 8.82 13.39 7.01
N GLY A 33 9.21 13.90 5.85
CA GLY A 33 10.48 14.63 5.70
C GLY A 33 11.70 13.76 5.46
N GLU A 34 11.56 12.45 5.58
CA GLU A 34 12.69 11.54 5.33
C GLU A 34 13.06 11.54 3.85
N ALA A 35 14.35 11.62 3.56
CA ALA A 35 14.86 11.61 2.20
C ALA A 35 14.83 10.20 1.62
N LEU A 36 14.34 10.07 0.41
CA LEU A 36 14.41 8.81 -0.34
C LEU A 36 15.69 8.77 -1.18
N PRO A 37 16.16 7.57 -1.55
CA PRO A 37 17.24 7.46 -2.52
C PRO A 37 16.88 8.20 -3.81
N SER A 38 17.88 8.73 -4.51
CA SER A 38 17.63 9.31 -5.83
C SER A 38 17.10 8.24 -6.79
N ILE A 39 16.39 8.68 -7.82
CA ILE A 39 15.86 7.77 -8.84
C ILE A 39 16.98 6.93 -9.43
N ARG A 40 18.13 7.55 -9.74
CA ARG A 40 19.28 6.83 -10.32
C ARG A 40 19.90 5.84 -9.34
N ALA A 41 20.02 6.23 -8.06
CA ALA A 41 20.57 5.34 -7.05
C ALA A 41 19.68 4.12 -6.83
N LEU A 42 18.39 4.33 -6.73
CA LEU A 42 17.44 3.22 -6.54
C LEU A 42 17.40 2.31 -7.76
N ALA A 43 17.38 2.88 -8.96
CA ALA A 43 17.40 2.10 -10.19
C ALA A 43 18.66 1.22 -10.27
N LYS A 44 19.80 1.77 -9.89
CA LYS A 44 21.07 1.02 -9.84
C LYS A 44 21.01 -0.11 -8.82
N ASP A 45 20.53 0.17 -7.61
CA ASP A 45 20.45 -0.82 -6.54
C ASP A 45 19.53 -1.98 -6.90
N LEU A 46 18.40 -1.68 -7.51
CA LEU A 46 17.40 -2.67 -7.90
C LEU A 46 17.68 -3.31 -9.27
N ARG A 47 18.69 -2.80 -9.99
CA ARG A 47 19.04 -3.25 -11.35
C ARG A 47 17.87 -3.16 -12.31
N ILE A 48 17.21 -2.02 -12.30
CA ILE A 48 16.07 -1.70 -13.16
C ILE A 48 16.31 -0.40 -13.89
N SER A 49 15.43 -0.07 -14.85
CA SER A 49 15.59 1.15 -15.63
C SER A 49 15.28 2.40 -14.79
N VAL A 50 15.93 3.49 -15.14
CA VAL A 50 15.66 4.81 -14.55
C VAL A 50 14.24 5.25 -14.87
N ILE A 51 13.74 4.95 -16.07
CA ILE A 51 12.38 5.30 -16.50
C ILE A 51 11.33 4.62 -15.62
N THR A 52 11.51 3.34 -15.33
CA THR A 52 10.61 2.58 -14.45
C THR A 52 10.58 3.15 -13.03
N THR A 53 11.75 3.45 -12.49
CA THR A 53 11.88 4.04 -11.15
C THR A 53 11.24 5.43 -11.10
N LYS A 54 11.51 6.24 -12.12
CA LYS A 54 10.93 7.58 -12.23
C LYS A 54 9.41 7.53 -12.26
N ARG A 55 8.83 6.59 -13.00
CA ARG A 55 7.39 6.43 -13.07
C ARG A 55 6.78 6.17 -11.68
N ALA A 56 7.40 5.30 -10.90
CA ALA A 56 6.93 5.02 -9.55
C ALA A 56 6.98 6.27 -8.66
N TYR A 57 8.09 7.01 -8.71
CA TYR A 57 8.25 8.23 -7.94
C TYR A 57 7.26 9.32 -8.38
N ASP A 58 7.06 9.48 -9.68
CA ASP A 58 6.10 10.45 -10.20
C ASP A 58 4.67 10.15 -9.75
N GLU A 59 4.27 8.89 -9.75
CA GLU A 59 2.95 8.49 -9.27
C GLU A 59 2.80 8.71 -7.76
N LEU A 60 3.83 8.40 -6.99
CA LEU A 60 3.83 8.67 -5.55
C LEU A 60 3.71 10.17 -5.25
N GLU A 61 4.40 10.98 -6.03
CA GLU A 61 4.31 12.45 -5.89
C GLU A 61 2.93 12.95 -6.29
N ALA A 62 2.38 12.47 -7.41
CA ALA A 62 1.04 12.83 -7.86
C ALA A 62 -0.02 12.48 -6.84
N ASP A 63 0.13 11.34 -6.16
CA ASP A 63 -0.79 10.91 -5.10
C ASP A 63 -0.50 11.55 -3.75
N GLY A 64 0.52 12.42 -3.69
CA GLY A 64 0.85 13.21 -2.50
C GLY A 64 1.64 12.48 -1.43
N PHE A 65 2.27 11.35 -1.75
CA PHE A 65 3.13 10.62 -0.80
C PHE A 65 4.55 11.15 -0.75
N LEU A 66 5.00 11.75 -1.83
CA LEU A 66 6.35 12.31 -1.95
C LEU A 66 6.28 13.76 -2.42
N PHE A 67 7.32 14.51 -2.12
CA PHE A 67 7.55 15.81 -2.74
C PHE A 67 9.02 15.93 -3.16
N THR A 68 9.26 16.66 -4.24
CA THR A 68 10.60 16.87 -4.78
C THR A 68 11.03 18.32 -4.52
N VAL A 69 12.24 18.47 -4.02
CA VAL A 69 12.89 19.77 -3.87
C VAL A 69 14.02 19.85 -4.86
N ALA A 70 13.95 20.79 -5.79
CA ALA A 70 14.95 20.96 -6.82
C ALA A 70 16.37 21.08 -6.24
N GLY A 71 17.28 20.26 -6.73
CA GLY A 71 18.66 20.22 -6.27
C GLY A 71 18.89 19.52 -4.93
N LYS A 72 17.84 19.07 -4.25
CA LYS A 72 17.97 18.43 -2.93
C LYS A 72 17.44 16.99 -2.91
N GLY A 73 16.53 16.64 -3.82
CA GLY A 73 16.02 15.29 -3.93
C GLY A 73 14.54 15.13 -3.63
N CYS A 74 14.17 13.91 -3.30
CA CYS A 74 12.79 13.51 -3.06
C CYS A 74 12.61 13.11 -1.61
N PHE A 75 11.51 13.54 -1.01
CA PHE A 75 11.25 13.36 0.41
C PHE A 75 9.84 12.84 0.64
N VAL A 76 9.67 12.14 1.75
CA VAL A 76 8.34 11.71 2.20
C VAL A 76 7.52 12.95 2.56
N ALA A 77 6.34 13.07 1.96
CA ALA A 77 5.47 14.21 2.19
C ALA A 77 4.89 14.19 3.60
N GLU A 78 4.73 15.36 4.16
CA GLU A 78 3.95 15.55 5.36
C GLU A 78 2.49 15.36 4.96
N LYS A 79 1.85 14.32 5.49
CA LYS A 79 0.60 13.89 4.92
C LYS A 79 -0.60 14.15 5.77
N ASN A 80 -1.67 14.41 5.08
CA ASN A 80 -2.99 14.24 5.63
C ASN A 80 -3.24 12.73 5.81
N LEU A 81 -2.79 12.19 6.93
CA LEU A 81 -2.98 10.78 7.28
C LEU A 81 -4.46 10.43 7.34
N ASP A 82 -5.31 11.39 7.66
CA ASP A 82 -6.76 11.19 7.70
C ASP A 82 -7.31 10.88 6.31
N LEU A 83 -6.83 11.57 5.28
CA LEU A 83 -7.25 11.29 3.91
C LEU A 83 -6.84 9.89 3.45
N ILE A 84 -5.62 9.48 3.77
CA ILE A 84 -5.13 8.13 3.45
C ILE A 84 -6.00 7.10 4.15
N ARG A 85 -6.28 7.33 5.44
CA ARG A 85 -7.12 6.45 6.23
C ARG A 85 -8.52 6.34 5.66
N GLU A 86 -9.11 7.46 5.23
CA GLU A 86 -10.43 7.47 4.60
C GLU A 86 -10.47 6.64 3.33
N GLN A 87 -9.44 6.78 2.47
CA GLN A 87 -9.34 6.00 1.25
C GLN A 87 -9.24 4.50 1.55
N LYS A 88 -8.45 4.13 2.54
CA LYS A 88 -8.29 2.73 2.96
C LYS A 88 -9.55 2.18 3.59
N LEU A 89 -10.26 2.99 4.38
CA LEU A 89 -11.54 2.60 4.95
C LEU A 89 -12.58 2.34 3.87
N LYS A 90 -12.59 3.15 2.82
CA LYS A 90 -13.50 2.93 1.70
C LYS A 90 -13.20 1.61 0.99
N GLU A 91 -11.94 1.31 0.73
CA GLU A 91 -11.54 0.01 0.17
C GLU A 91 -12.00 -1.14 1.06
N LEU A 92 -11.80 -1.02 2.36
CA LEU A 92 -12.23 -2.03 3.33
C LEU A 92 -13.74 -2.24 3.28
N GLU A 93 -14.50 -1.15 3.28
CA GLU A 93 -15.97 -1.22 3.19
C GLU A 93 -16.42 -1.91 1.90
N ASP A 94 -15.78 -1.58 0.77
CA ASP A 94 -16.09 -2.21 -0.52
C ASP A 94 -15.85 -3.71 -0.49
N HIS A 95 -14.77 -4.15 0.14
CA HIS A 95 -14.47 -5.58 0.30
C HIS A 95 -15.48 -6.27 1.22
N LEU A 96 -15.90 -5.60 2.28
CA LEU A 96 -16.92 -6.15 3.18
C LEU A 96 -18.27 -6.26 2.47
N ASP A 97 -18.65 -5.26 1.70
CA ASP A 97 -19.87 -5.29 0.89
C ASP A 97 -19.84 -6.46 -0.10
N ALA A 98 -18.72 -6.64 -0.79
CA ALA A 98 -18.53 -7.76 -1.72
C ALA A 98 -18.65 -9.11 -0.99
N ALA A 99 -18.07 -9.21 0.20
CA ALA A 99 -18.15 -10.44 1.01
C ALA A 99 -19.60 -10.75 1.40
N VAL A 100 -20.37 -9.74 1.79
CA VAL A 100 -21.78 -9.89 2.14
C VAL A 100 -22.59 -10.40 0.94
N GLU A 101 -22.38 -9.81 -0.24
CA GLU A 101 -23.06 -10.23 -1.46
C GLU A 101 -22.72 -11.67 -1.85
N LEU A 102 -21.44 -12.02 -1.79
CA LEU A 102 -20.99 -13.37 -2.10
C LEU A 102 -21.56 -14.41 -1.12
N ALA A 103 -21.61 -14.07 0.15
CA ALA A 103 -22.20 -14.94 1.18
C ALA A 103 -23.67 -15.24 0.86
N ALA A 104 -24.43 -14.22 0.48
CA ALA A 104 -25.83 -14.41 0.08
C ALA A 104 -25.97 -15.31 -1.13
N GLN A 105 -25.07 -15.15 -2.13
CA GLN A 105 -25.10 -15.93 -3.36
C GLN A 105 -24.77 -17.41 -3.14
N CYS A 106 -23.91 -17.73 -2.20
CA CYS A 106 -23.50 -19.12 -1.95
C CYS A 106 -24.16 -19.74 -0.70
N GLY A 107 -25.16 -19.07 -0.14
CA GLY A 107 -25.93 -19.63 0.96
C GLY A 107 -25.24 -19.61 2.32
N VAL A 108 -24.25 -18.75 2.49
CA VAL A 108 -23.58 -18.54 3.78
C VAL A 108 -24.45 -17.60 4.62
N SER A 109 -24.85 -18.04 5.81
CA SER A 109 -25.67 -17.23 6.70
C SER A 109 -24.85 -16.11 7.35
N PRO A 110 -25.51 -15.04 7.85
CA PRO A 110 -24.81 -14.01 8.61
C PRO A 110 -23.98 -14.56 9.77
N ALA A 111 -24.51 -15.54 10.51
CA ALA A 111 -23.78 -16.17 11.61
C ALA A 111 -22.51 -16.89 11.13
N GLU A 112 -22.60 -17.59 10.00
CA GLU A 112 -21.46 -18.26 9.39
C GLU A 112 -20.43 -17.25 8.90
N LEU A 113 -20.88 -16.15 8.31
CA LEU A 113 -19.99 -15.09 7.84
C LEU A 113 -19.25 -14.43 9.01
N HIS A 114 -19.93 -14.18 10.12
CA HIS A 114 -19.29 -13.69 11.34
C HIS A 114 -18.23 -14.64 11.86
N GLU A 115 -18.51 -15.95 11.82
CA GLU A 115 -17.55 -16.96 12.25
C GLU A 115 -16.33 -17.01 11.36
N MET A 116 -16.51 -16.92 10.04
CA MET A 116 -15.41 -16.86 9.08
C MET A 116 -14.50 -15.66 9.35
N LEU A 117 -15.11 -14.50 9.61
CA LEU A 117 -14.35 -13.29 9.93
C LEU A 117 -13.58 -13.44 11.24
N ARG A 118 -14.21 -14.04 12.24
CA ARG A 118 -13.58 -14.30 13.55
C ARG A 118 -12.33 -15.15 13.40
N ILE A 119 -12.41 -16.19 12.58
CA ILE A 119 -11.27 -17.08 12.30
C ILE A 119 -10.14 -16.30 11.63
N LEU A 120 -10.46 -15.46 10.62
CA LEU A 120 -9.47 -14.64 9.93
C LEU A 120 -8.80 -13.62 10.88
N LEU A 121 -9.55 -13.07 11.80
CA LEU A 121 -9.02 -12.15 12.80
C LEU A 121 -8.25 -12.86 13.91
N LYS A 122 -8.31 -14.20 13.97
CA LYS A 122 -7.70 -15.02 15.01
C LYS A 122 -8.20 -14.63 16.41
N GLU A 123 -9.49 -14.27 16.48
CA GLU A 123 -10.12 -13.95 17.75
C GLU A 123 -10.45 -15.22 18.51
N GLU A 124 -10.24 -15.18 19.83
CA GLU A 124 -10.74 -16.21 20.73
C GLU A 124 -12.23 -16.00 20.93
N GLU A 125 -12.95 -17.12 21.15
CA GLU A 125 -14.35 -17.01 21.50
C GLU A 125 -14.49 -16.25 22.82
N PRO A 126 -15.50 -15.34 22.90
CA PRO A 126 -15.71 -14.62 24.15
C PRO A 126 -16.06 -15.63 25.28
N HIS A 127 -15.31 -15.56 26.34
CA HIS A 127 -15.60 -16.32 27.54
C HIS A 127 -16.79 -15.67 28.25
N VAL A 128 -17.78 -16.45 28.46
CA VAL A 128 -18.98 -16.00 29.17
C VAL A 128 -18.82 -16.26 30.66
#